data_dd129bd71973df87dea8493685337725
#
_entry.id   dd129bd71973df87dea8493685337725
#
_cell.length_a   1.000
_cell.length_b   1.000
_cell.length_c   1.000
_cell.angle_alpha   90.00
_cell.angle_beta   90.00
_cell.angle_gamma   90.00
#
_symmetry.space_group_name_H-M   'P 1'
#
loop_
_entity.id
_entity.type
_entity.pdbx_description
1 polymer ?
#
loop_
_entity_poly.entity_id
_entity_poly.type
_entity_poly.pdbx_seq_one_letter_code
_entity_poly.pdbx_strand_id
1 'polypeptide(L)'
;MITMKKLLTTLVLVSAASSNAFAAADSYAIDNSHTFPRFSYSHLGYSTQLSRFNKTTGKVLFDKAAKTGQVDITIETTSVDTGSTLFNEHIQAEDFLNTAKFPTATFKSTKVVFSGDKLTEIQGNLTLKGVTKPVTLTVTSFQAMPHPIAKKDAIGANAFTTIKRTEFGMGKYVPNVGDEVRIDIAIEAFKE
;
A
#
# COMPACT_ATOMS: atom_id res chain seq x y z
N MET A 1 -28.92 17.16 -79.11
CA MET A 1 -28.30 17.65 -77.90
C MET A 1 -28.62 16.68 -76.74
N ILE A 2 -27.67 15.82 -76.34
CA ILE A 2 -27.91 14.81 -75.31
C ILE A 2 -27.12 15.28 -74.09
N THR A 3 -27.86 15.62 -73.01
CA THR A 3 -27.28 16.11 -71.74
C THR A 3 -26.95 14.91 -70.84
N MET A 4 -25.64 14.64 -70.63
CA MET A 4 -25.13 13.64 -69.73
C MET A 4 -25.17 14.15 -68.26
N LYS A 5 -26.02 13.56 -67.43
CA LYS A 5 -26.07 13.80 -65.98
C LYS A 5 -24.90 12.97 -65.33
N LYS A 6 -23.94 13.66 -64.72
CA LYS A 6 -22.91 13.03 -63.91
C LYS A 6 -23.48 12.65 -62.54
N LEU A 7 -23.48 11.37 -62.24
CA LEU A 7 -23.82 10.82 -60.90
C LEU A 7 -22.59 10.88 -60.03
N LEU A 8 -22.57 11.72 -59.00
CA LEU A 8 -21.52 11.79 -57.98
C LEU A 8 -21.85 10.77 -56.88
N THR A 9 -21.11 9.69 -56.80
CA THR A 9 -21.24 8.70 -55.72
C THR A 9 -20.32 9.14 -54.56
N THR A 10 -20.92 9.61 -53.48
CA THR A 10 -20.19 9.98 -52.25
C THR A 10 -19.92 8.71 -51.44
N LEU A 11 -18.66 8.30 -51.36
CA LEU A 11 -18.22 7.20 -50.54
C LEU A 11 -18.07 7.69 -49.09
N VAL A 12 -18.99 7.30 -48.21
CA VAL A 12 -18.93 7.60 -46.78
C VAL A 12 -17.98 6.54 -46.12
N LEU A 13 -16.80 6.96 -45.75
CA LEU A 13 -15.89 6.14 -44.92
C LEU A 13 -16.38 6.16 -43.47
N VAL A 14 -17.00 5.08 -43.02
CA VAL A 14 -17.32 4.87 -41.60
C VAL A 14 -16.03 4.36 -40.92
N SER A 15 -15.33 5.25 -40.23
CA SER A 15 -14.21 4.86 -39.35
C SER A 15 -14.80 4.26 -38.08
N ALA A 16 -14.73 2.94 -37.94
CA ALA A 16 -15.02 2.26 -36.69
C ALA A 16 -13.93 2.62 -35.67
N ALA A 17 -14.22 3.53 -34.76
CA ALA A 17 -13.41 3.77 -33.58
C ALA A 17 -13.52 2.54 -32.68
N SER A 18 -12.50 1.67 -32.68
CA SER A 18 -12.36 0.59 -31.69
C SER A 18 -12.13 1.23 -30.32
N SER A 19 -13.16 1.40 -29.53
CA SER A 19 -13.01 1.71 -28.11
C SER A 19 -12.38 0.48 -27.42
N ASN A 20 -11.09 0.55 -27.10
CA ASN A 20 -10.48 -0.37 -26.17
C ASN A 20 -11.18 -0.17 -24.83
N ALA A 21 -12.13 -1.02 -24.50
CA ALA A 21 -12.68 -1.11 -23.16
C ALA A 21 -11.55 -1.65 -22.27
N PHE A 22 -10.86 -0.76 -21.55
CA PHE A 22 -10.01 -1.16 -20.43
C PHE A 22 -10.91 -1.80 -19.41
N ALA A 23 -10.60 -3.04 -19.02
CA ALA A 23 -11.26 -3.65 -17.89
C ALA A 23 -11.05 -2.72 -16.68
N ALA A 24 -12.11 -2.42 -15.94
CA ALA A 24 -11.97 -1.62 -14.73
C ALA A 24 -11.12 -2.41 -13.72
N ALA A 25 -10.22 -1.72 -13.02
CA ALA A 25 -9.44 -2.32 -11.94
C ALA A 25 -10.37 -2.92 -10.88
N ASP A 26 -10.08 -4.14 -10.44
CA ASP A 26 -10.81 -4.79 -9.36
C ASP A 26 -10.49 -4.09 -8.03
N SER A 27 -11.50 -3.95 -7.17
CA SER A 27 -11.38 -3.39 -5.82
C SER A 27 -11.30 -4.51 -4.78
N TYR A 28 -10.30 -4.41 -3.90
CA TYR A 28 -10.08 -5.36 -2.80
C TYR A 28 -10.06 -4.61 -1.47
N ALA A 29 -10.88 -5.04 -0.53
CA ALA A 29 -10.87 -4.54 0.85
C ALA A 29 -9.87 -5.32 1.70
N ILE A 30 -9.08 -4.62 2.52
CA ILE A 30 -8.10 -5.23 3.43
C ILE A 30 -8.80 -6.14 4.45
N ASP A 31 -8.30 -7.36 4.58
CA ASP A 31 -8.65 -8.26 5.68
C ASP A 31 -7.83 -7.93 6.92
N ASN A 32 -8.46 -7.24 7.87
CA ASN A 32 -7.80 -6.86 9.12
C ASN A 32 -7.45 -8.05 10.02
N SER A 33 -8.00 -9.24 9.78
CA SER A 33 -7.68 -10.43 10.58
C SER A 33 -6.34 -11.08 10.17
N HIS A 34 -5.82 -10.77 8.97
CA HIS A 34 -4.55 -11.28 8.46
C HIS A 34 -3.58 -10.16 8.01
N THR A 35 -3.84 -8.91 8.40
CA THR A 35 -3.01 -7.75 7.99
C THR A 35 -2.48 -7.02 9.21
N PHE A 36 -1.22 -7.31 9.56
CA PHE A 36 -0.54 -6.73 10.73
C PHE A 36 0.82 -6.15 10.32
N PRO A 37 0.93 -4.86 10.02
CA PRO A 37 2.22 -4.21 9.81
C PRO A 37 3.08 -4.34 11.07
N ARG A 38 4.33 -4.82 10.91
CA ARG A 38 5.31 -4.99 11.98
C ARG A 38 6.42 -3.98 11.79
N PHE A 39 7.05 -3.60 12.89
CA PHE A 39 8.24 -2.76 12.82
C PHE A 39 9.29 -3.22 13.83
N SER A 40 10.55 -2.99 13.48
CA SER A 40 11.67 -3.38 14.33
C SER A 40 12.76 -2.33 14.33
N TYR A 41 13.49 -2.23 15.45
CA TYR A 41 14.58 -1.29 15.65
C TYR A 41 15.58 -1.83 16.68
N SER A 42 16.83 -1.34 16.61
CA SER A 42 17.86 -1.66 17.59
C SER A 42 17.61 -0.92 18.92
N HIS A 43 17.69 -1.63 20.02
CA HIS A 43 17.56 -1.09 21.36
C HIS A 43 18.87 -1.21 22.13
N LEU A 44 19.58 -0.10 22.33
CA LEU A 44 20.82 0.04 23.07
C LEU A 44 21.94 -0.91 22.60
N GLY A 45 21.86 -1.43 21.38
CA GLY A 45 22.80 -2.43 20.87
C GLY A 45 22.65 -3.84 21.43
N TYR A 46 21.75 -4.05 22.40
CA TYR A 46 21.55 -5.36 23.00
C TYR A 46 20.60 -6.26 22.22
N SER A 47 19.57 -5.69 21.62
CA SER A 47 18.53 -6.49 20.96
C SER A 47 17.83 -5.71 19.87
N THR A 48 17.15 -6.43 18.98
CA THR A 48 16.15 -5.88 18.05
C THR A 48 14.78 -6.04 18.68
N GLN A 49 14.12 -4.93 18.95
CA GLN A 49 12.75 -4.93 19.42
C GLN A 49 11.80 -5.06 18.24
N LEU A 50 10.72 -5.82 18.44
CA LEU A 50 9.67 -6.08 17.44
C LEU A 50 8.33 -5.65 18.02
N SER A 51 7.55 -4.95 17.20
CA SER A 51 6.20 -4.52 17.53
C SER A 51 5.31 -4.60 16.30
N ARG A 52 4.00 -4.48 16.47
CA ARG A 52 3.04 -4.48 15.36
C ARG A 52 1.90 -3.51 15.62
N PHE A 53 1.09 -3.29 14.59
CA PHE A 53 -0.22 -2.67 14.73
C PHE A 53 -1.30 -3.72 14.50
N ASN A 54 -2.33 -3.73 15.35
CA ASN A 54 -3.39 -4.74 15.34
C ASN A 54 -4.62 -4.31 14.52
N LYS A 55 -4.67 -3.06 14.05
CA LYS A 55 -5.79 -2.56 13.24
C LYS A 55 -5.30 -1.82 12.00
N THR A 56 -5.62 -2.42 10.86
CA THR A 56 -5.28 -1.91 9.53
C THR A 56 -6.51 -1.99 8.65
N THR A 57 -6.83 -0.91 7.95
CA THR A 57 -7.94 -0.86 6.99
C THR A 57 -7.46 -0.26 5.68
N GLY A 58 -8.23 -0.40 4.64
CA GLY A 58 -7.91 0.21 3.35
C GLY A 58 -8.39 -0.59 2.17
N LYS A 59 -7.95 -0.13 0.99
CA LYS A 59 -8.32 -0.72 -0.29
C LYS A 59 -7.11 -0.85 -1.20
N VAL A 60 -7.18 -1.85 -2.05
CA VAL A 60 -6.26 -2.04 -3.18
C VAL A 60 -7.10 -2.11 -4.46
N LEU A 61 -6.80 -1.22 -5.40
CA LEU A 61 -7.28 -1.35 -6.77
C LEU A 61 -6.21 -2.08 -7.56
N PHE A 62 -6.57 -3.10 -8.32
CA PHE A 62 -5.62 -3.88 -9.10
C PHE A 62 -6.20 -4.30 -10.45
N ASP A 63 -5.51 -3.92 -11.53
CA ASP A 63 -5.74 -4.42 -12.88
C ASP A 63 -4.60 -5.34 -13.27
N LYS A 64 -4.89 -6.65 -13.30
CA LYS A 64 -3.90 -7.67 -13.62
C LYS A 64 -3.43 -7.59 -15.07
N ALA A 65 -4.33 -7.24 -16.00
CA ALA A 65 -4.00 -7.20 -17.43
C ALA A 65 -3.15 -5.96 -17.77
N ALA A 66 -3.51 -4.81 -17.20
CA ALA A 66 -2.78 -3.56 -17.38
C ALA A 66 -1.51 -3.48 -16.50
N LYS A 67 -1.33 -4.39 -15.52
CA LYS A 67 -0.27 -4.34 -14.49
C LYS A 67 -0.22 -3.00 -13.77
N THR A 68 -1.39 -2.48 -13.43
CA THR A 68 -1.56 -1.23 -12.68
C THR A 68 -2.27 -1.48 -11.37
N GLY A 69 -2.04 -0.60 -10.40
CA GLY A 69 -2.71 -0.71 -9.11
C GLY A 69 -2.58 0.54 -8.27
N GLN A 70 -3.43 0.64 -7.27
CA GLN A 70 -3.40 1.68 -6.26
C GLN A 70 -3.60 1.06 -4.89
N VAL A 71 -2.83 1.50 -3.91
CA VAL A 71 -2.88 1.04 -2.53
C VAL A 71 -3.17 2.24 -1.64
N ASP A 72 -4.23 2.17 -0.84
CA ASP A 72 -4.61 3.19 0.15
C ASP A 72 -4.87 2.49 1.48
N ILE A 73 -3.95 2.67 2.43
CA ILE A 73 -3.93 1.98 3.72
C ILE A 73 -3.99 2.98 4.85
N THR A 74 -4.80 2.67 5.86
CA THR A 74 -4.87 3.38 7.12
C THR A 74 -4.59 2.41 8.26
N ILE A 75 -3.68 2.78 9.16
CA ILE A 75 -3.28 2.03 10.34
C ILE A 75 -3.70 2.85 11.57
N GLU A 76 -4.47 2.26 12.48
CA GLU A 76 -4.74 2.87 13.78
C GLU A 76 -3.48 2.81 14.65
N THR A 77 -2.84 3.96 14.92
CA THR A 77 -1.61 4.02 15.72
C THR A 77 -1.82 3.64 17.18
N THR A 78 -3.05 3.81 17.70
CA THR A 78 -3.47 3.36 19.03
C THR A 78 -3.51 1.84 19.17
N SER A 79 -3.51 1.10 18.06
CA SER A 79 -3.51 -0.37 18.04
C SER A 79 -2.11 -0.97 18.15
N VAL A 80 -1.09 -0.17 18.47
CA VAL A 80 0.29 -0.65 18.64
C VAL A 80 0.38 -1.70 19.74
N ASP A 81 1.09 -2.78 19.43
CA ASP A 81 1.33 -3.89 20.33
C ASP A 81 2.83 -4.25 20.34
N THR A 82 3.45 -4.01 21.46
CA THR A 82 4.88 -4.30 21.72
C THR A 82 5.08 -5.59 22.49
N GLY A 83 3.98 -6.27 22.88
CA GLY A 83 4.01 -7.41 23.82
C GLY A 83 4.05 -7.00 25.29
N SER A 84 4.07 -5.70 25.61
CA SER A 84 4.08 -5.16 26.98
C SER A 84 3.09 -4.00 27.11
N THR A 85 2.13 -4.10 28.02
CA THR A 85 1.15 -3.03 28.27
C THR A 85 1.82 -1.71 28.62
N LEU A 86 2.81 -1.75 29.53
CA LEU A 86 3.55 -0.54 29.93
C LEU A 86 4.28 0.09 28.74
N PHE A 87 4.87 -0.72 27.87
CA PHE A 87 5.59 -0.20 26.72
C PHE A 87 4.64 0.26 25.62
N ASN A 88 3.44 -0.32 25.51
CA ASN A 88 2.37 0.20 24.63
C ASN A 88 1.96 1.63 25.00
N GLU A 89 1.84 1.93 26.31
CA GLU A 89 1.57 3.28 26.78
C GLU A 89 2.75 4.23 26.46
N HIS A 90 3.98 3.77 26.71
CA HIS A 90 5.17 4.57 26.47
C HIS A 90 5.36 4.94 24.99
N ILE A 91 5.20 3.99 24.05
CA ILE A 91 5.39 4.25 22.61
C ILE A 91 4.28 5.13 22.03
N GLN A 92 3.13 5.22 22.67
CA GLN A 92 2.03 6.12 22.29
C GLN A 92 2.21 7.57 22.74
N ALA A 93 3.16 7.85 23.64
CA ALA A 93 3.43 9.18 24.19
C ALA A 93 3.94 10.17 23.11
N GLU A 94 3.94 11.47 23.49
CA GLU A 94 4.26 12.60 22.60
C GLU A 94 5.63 12.48 21.90
N ASP A 95 6.64 11.98 22.62
CA ASP A 95 8.00 11.81 22.08
C ASP A 95 8.12 10.75 20.97
N PHE A 96 7.12 9.88 20.86
CA PHE A 96 7.09 8.76 19.91
C PHE A 96 5.90 8.91 18.95
N LEU A 97 4.92 8.01 18.97
CA LEU A 97 3.81 8.02 18.02
C LEU A 97 2.83 9.20 18.24
N ASN A 98 2.73 9.71 19.46
CA ASN A 98 1.77 10.76 19.86
C ASN A 98 0.36 10.44 19.36
N THR A 99 -0.13 9.26 19.73
CA THR A 99 -1.39 8.73 19.19
C THR A 99 -2.61 9.56 19.55
N ALA A 100 -2.55 10.33 20.65
CA ALA A 100 -3.61 11.26 21.04
C ALA A 100 -3.82 12.36 19.99
N LYS A 101 -2.75 12.83 19.36
CA LYS A 101 -2.78 13.86 18.30
C LYS A 101 -2.81 13.26 16.90
N PHE A 102 -2.20 12.10 16.71
CA PHE A 102 -2.05 11.43 15.42
C PHE A 102 -2.54 9.97 15.54
N PRO A 103 -3.87 9.76 15.63
CA PRO A 103 -4.45 8.44 15.88
C PRO A 103 -4.29 7.47 14.70
N THR A 104 -3.85 7.96 13.54
CA THR A 104 -3.64 7.15 12.33
C THR A 104 -2.32 7.43 11.66
N ALA A 105 -1.75 6.39 11.03
CA ALA A 105 -0.74 6.49 9.99
C ALA A 105 -1.36 6.04 8.66
N THR A 106 -0.91 6.61 7.54
CA THR A 106 -1.45 6.26 6.23
C THR A 106 -0.34 6.02 5.21
N PHE A 107 -0.60 5.10 4.28
CA PHE A 107 0.22 4.92 3.10
C PHE A 107 -0.67 5.01 1.86
N LYS A 108 -0.27 5.88 0.92
CA LYS A 108 -0.95 6.04 -0.38
C LYS A 108 0.06 5.84 -1.49
N SER A 109 -0.15 4.81 -2.31
CA SER A 109 0.75 4.55 -3.43
C SER A 109 0.65 5.63 -4.50
N THR A 110 1.78 5.91 -5.14
CA THR A 110 1.89 6.77 -6.32
C THR A 110 2.23 5.97 -7.57
N LYS A 111 2.85 4.79 -7.38
CA LYS A 111 3.25 3.91 -8.48
C LYS A 111 3.41 2.47 -8.00
N VAL A 112 3.01 1.52 -8.84
CA VAL A 112 3.40 0.10 -8.74
C VAL A 112 4.39 -0.23 -9.85
N VAL A 113 5.40 -1.05 -9.55
CA VAL A 113 6.48 -1.40 -10.48
C VAL A 113 6.50 -2.90 -10.69
N PHE A 114 6.41 -3.31 -11.94
CA PHE A 114 6.51 -4.71 -12.36
C PHE A 114 7.81 -4.96 -13.13
N SER A 115 8.41 -6.11 -12.90
CA SER A 115 9.48 -6.67 -13.73
C SER A 115 8.94 -7.95 -14.36
N GLY A 116 8.62 -7.90 -15.65
CA GLY A 116 7.82 -8.94 -16.31
C GLY A 116 6.42 -9.04 -15.65
N ASP A 117 6.10 -10.19 -15.10
CA ASP A 117 4.83 -10.44 -14.38
C ASP A 117 4.95 -10.30 -12.86
N LYS A 118 6.15 -10.02 -12.36
CA LYS A 118 6.41 -9.93 -10.93
C LYS A 118 6.27 -8.46 -10.46
N LEU A 119 5.37 -8.21 -9.50
CA LEU A 119 5.34 -6.96 -8.74
C LEU A 119 6.60 -6.88 -7.88
N THR A 120 7.42 -5.85 -8.04
CA THR A 120 8.71 -5.69 -7.35
C THR A 120 8.73 -4.54 -6.35
N GLU A 121 8.01 -3.46 -6.64
CA GLU A 121 7.99 -2.29 -5.78
C GLU A 121 6.61 -1.62 -5.76
N ILE A 122 6.30 -0.99 -4.64
CA ILE A 122 5.18 -0.06 -4.50
C ILE A 122 5.77 1.26 -3.95
N GLN A 123 5.79 2.30 -4.77
CA GLN A 123 6.22 3.63 -4.38
C GLN A 123 5.00 4.41 -3.88
N GLY A 124 5.17 5.21 -2.82
CA GLY A 124 4.06 5.95 -2.25
C GLY A 124 4.49 6.93 -1.17
N ASN A 125 3.50 7.56 -0.57
CA ASN A 125 3.66 8.51 0.51
C ASN A 125 3.21 7.88 1.84
N LEU A 126 4.13 7.81 2.79
CA LEU A 126 3.85 7.43 4.17
C LEU A 126 3.63 8.70 5.00
N THR A 127 2.47 8.79 5.63
CA THR A 127 2.20 9.82 6.65
C THR A 127 2.25 9.18 8.02
N LEU A 128 3.16 9.64 8.87
CA LEU A 128 3.35 9.15 10.23
C LEU A 128 3.60 10.33 11.15
N LYS A 129 2.88 10.40 12.29
CA LYS A 129 2.96 11.51 13.24
C LYS A 129 2.79 12.89 12.57
N GLY A 130 1.89 12.99 11.58
CA GLY A 130 1.60 14.22 10.83
C GLY A 130 2.65 14.61 9.78
N VAL A 131 3.75 13.85 9.62
CA VAL A 131 4.79 14.09 8.61
C VAL A 131 4.60 13.12 7.45
N THR A 132 4.60 13.63 6.23
CA THR A 132 4.50 12.83 5.00
C THR A 132 5.83 12.76 4.29
N LYS A 133 6.29 11.54 3.96
CA LYS A 133 7.52 11.26 3.22
C LYS A 133 7.29 10.25 2.12
N PRO A 134 7.97 10.38 0.97
CA PRO A 134 7.98 9.32 -0.03
C PRO A 134 8.75 8.11 0.50
N VAL A 135 8.19 6.93 0.30
CA VAL A 135 8.82 5.65 0.63
C VAL A 135 8.61 4.66 -0.51
N THR A 136 9.53 3.71 -0.64
CA THR A 136 9.42 2.59 -1.56
C THR A 136 9.31 1.30 -0.73
N LEU A 137 8.24 0.55 -0.97
CA LEU A 137 8.06 -0.78 -0.43
C LEU A 137 8.68 -1.78 -1.42
N THR A 138 9.66 -2.56 -0.98
CA THR A 138 10.20 -3.69 -1.74
C THR A 138 9.28 -4.88 -1.57
N VAL A 139 8.65 -5.35 -2.65
CA VAL A 139 7.73 -6.49 -2.61
C VAL A 139 8.53 -7.79 -2.74
N THR A 140 8.36 -8.68 -1.76
CA THR A 140 9.04 -9.99 -1.72
C THR A 140 8.15 -11.11 -2.26
N SER A 141 6.83 -10.98 -2.11
CA SER A 141 5.85 -11.89 -2.70
C SER A 141 4.54 -11.16 -3.00
N PHE A 142 3.87 -11.61 -4.06
CA PHE A 142 2.54 -11.14 -4.44
C PHE A 142 1.76 -12.30 -5.08
N GLN A 143 0.51 -12.48 -4.67
CA GLN A 143 -0.41 -13.45 -5.25
C GLN A 143 -1.76 -12.78 -5.50
N ALA A 144 -2.41 -13.17 -6.60
CA ALA A 144 -3.77 -12.77 -6.95
C ALA A 144 -4.49 -14.01 -7.50
N MET A 145 -5.30 -14.65 -6.67
CA MET A 145 -5.98 -15.91 -6.99
C MET A 145 -7.25 -16.09 -6.14
N PRO A 146 -8.18 -16.99 -6.54
CA PRO A 146 -9.33 -17.35 -5.72
C PRO A 146 -8.90 -17.92 -4.35
N HIS A 147 -9.48 -17.38 -3.28
CA HIS A 147 -9.20 -17.87 -1.92
C HIS A 147 -9.89 -19.23 -1.69
N PRO A 148 -9.15 -20.27 -1.24
CA PRO A 148 -9.66 -21.63 -1.20
C PRO A 148 -10.84 -21.82 -0.23
N ILE A 149 -10.88 -21.05 0.86
CA ILE A 149 -11.93 -21.14 1.89
C ILE A 149 -13.05 -20.15 1.64
N ALA A 150 -12.72 -18.85 1.46
CA ALA A 150 -13.69 -17.76 1.33
C ALA A 150 -14.45 -17.78 -0.01
N LYS A 151 -13.98 -18.55 -1.01
CA LYS A 151 -14.58 -18.66 -2.36
C LYS A 151 -14.74 -17.29 -3.08
N LYS A 152 -13.88 -16.34 -2.74
CA LYS A 152 -13.77 -15.02 -3.35
C LYS A 152 -12.37 -14.85 -3.95
N ASP A 153 -12.24 -13.99 -4.93
CA ASP A 153 -10.91 -13.55 -5.38
C ASP A 153 -10.22 -12.78 -4.25
N ALA A 154 -8.95 -13.06 -4.08
CA ALA A 154 -8.13 -12.45 -3.06
C ALA A 154 -6.76 -12.07 -3.60
N ILE A 155 -6.15 -11.09 -2.97
CA ILE A 155 -4.74 -10.75 -3.15
C ILE A 155 -4.02 -10.84 -1.82
N GLY A 156 -2.75 -11.23 -1.89
CA GLY A 156 -1.84 -11.24 -0.75
C GLY A 156 -0.46 -10.75 -1.16
N ALA A 157 0.20 -10.00 -0.28
CA ALA A 157 1.55 -9.51 -0.53
C ALA A 157 2.38 -9.48 0.73
N ASN A 158 3.69 -9.74 0.57
CA ASN A 158 4.69 -9.38 1.56
C ASN A 158 5.62 -8.32 0.99
N ALA A 159 5.92 -7.32 1.79
CA ALA A 159 6.83 -6.24 1.43
C ALA A 159 7.58 -5.73 2.65
N PHE A 160 8.63 -4.95 2.43
CA PHE A 160 9.32 -4.24 3.49
C PHE A 160 9.84 -2.88 3.03
N THR A 161 10.11 -2.02 4.00
CA THR A 161 10.88 -0.79 3.82
C THR A 161 11.67 -0.48 5.09
N THR A 162 12.63 0.45 5.00
CA THR A 162 13.32 1.00 6.16
C THR A 162 13.19 2.52 6.13
N ILE A 163 12.82 3.10 7.24
CA ILE A 163 12.70 4.55 7.42
C ILE A 163 13.61 5.02 8.55
N LYS A 164 13.93 6.30 8.57
CA LYS A 164 14.55 6.96 9.72
C LYS A 164 13.47 7.64 10.55
N ARG A 165 13.29 7.21 11.81
CA ARG A 165 12.24 7.76 12.68
C ARG A 165 12.46 9.23 13.03
N THR A 166 13.70 9.72 12.97
CA THR A 166 14.03 11.15 13.11
C THR A 166 13.36 12.00 12.03
N GLU A 167 13.20 11.48 10.81
CA GLU A 167 12.54 12.18 9.70
C GLU A 167 11.03 12.39 9.93
N PHE A 168 10.45 11.67 10.90
CA PHE A 168 9.05 11.77 11.31
C PHE A 168 8.89 12.40 12.71
N GLY A 169 9.92 13.11 13.20
CA GLY A 169 9.88 13.79 14.49
C GLY A 169 9.87 12.85 15.72
N MET A 170 10.46 11.67 15.59
CA MET A 170 10.56 10.66 16.66
C MET A 170 12.02 10.39 17.05
N GLY A 171 12.83 11.45 17.20
CA GLY A 171 14.27 11.36 17.40
C GLY A 171 14.72 11.11 18.84
N LYS A 172 13.82 11.01 19.82
CA LYS A 172 14.21 10.81 21.21
C LYS A 172 15.03 9.51 21.38
N TYR A 173 16.10 9.60 22.15
CA TYR A 173 17.05 8.54 22.44
C TYR A 173 17.91 8.04 21.26
N VAL A 174 17.93 8.71 20.12
CA VAL A 174 18.90 8.44 19.05
C VAL A 174 20.30 8.93 19.52
N PRO A 175 21.38 8.18 19.30
CA PRO A 175 21.47 6.91 18.57
C PRO A 175 21.28 5.64 19.43
N ASN A 176 21.15 5.77 20.76
CA ASN A 176 21.06 4.62 21.66
C ASN A 176 19.87 3.70 21.33
N VAL A 177 18.73 4.29 21.04
CA VAL A 177 17.63 3.59 20.35
C VAL A 177 17.74 3.91 18.87
N GLY A 178 17.86 2.89 18.04
CA GLY A 178 18.18 3.04 16.61
C GLY A 178 17.27 4.01 15.86
N ASP A 179 17.84 4.77 14.96
CA ASP A 179 17.10 5.68 14.08
C ASP A 179 16.40 4.92 12.95
N GLU A 180 17.08 3.93 12.39
CA GLU A 180 16.50 3.07 11.35
C GLU A 180 15.45 2.15 11.94
N VAL A 181 14.25 2.21 11.36
CA VAL A 181 13.13 1.34 11.69
C VAL A 181 12.78 0.56 10.43
N ARG A 182 12.95 -0.76 10.50
CA ARG A 182 12.47 -1.66 9.46
C ARG A 182 10.97 -1.90 9.65
N ILE A 183 10.22 -1.77 8.57
CA ILE A 183 8.78 -2.05 8.53
C ILE A 183 8.58 -3.28 7.64
N ASP A 184 8.05 -4.36 8.21
CA ASP A 184 7.69 -5.58 7.50
C ASP A 184 6.16 -5.65 7.38
N ILE A 185 5.69 -5.87 6.16
CA ILE A 185 4.29 -5.80 5.78
C ILE A 185 3.88 -7.17 5.26
N ALA A 186 2.80 -7.71 5.83
CA ALA A 186 2.05 -8.81 5.26
C ALA A 186 0.60 -8.36 5.17
N ILE A 187 0.00 -8.44 3.98
CA ILE A 187 -1.39 -8.09 3.77
C ILE A 187 -2.14 -9.19 3.04
N GLU A 188 -3.41 -9.32 3.38
CA GLU A 188 -4.42 -10.01 2.60
C GLU A 188 -5.60 -9.08 2.34
N ALA A 189 -6.27 -9.25 1.19
CA ALA A 189 -7.43 -8.45 0.84
C ALA A 189 -8.37 -9.26 -0.05
N PHE A 190 -9.67 -9.07 0.14
CA PHE A 190 -10.72 -9.75 -0.61
C PHE A 190 -11.39 -8.80 -1.59
N LYS A 191 -11.68 -9.33 -2.78
CA LYS A 191 -12.45 -8.62 -3.80
C LYS A 191 -13.84 -8.24 -3.27
N GLU A 192 -14.20 -6.97 -3.45
CA GLU A 192 -15.50 -6.41 -3.06
C GLU A 192 -16.63 -6.81 -4.02
#